data_d3742ef3fcb7ee402748dff732011bf1
#
_entry.id   d3742ef3fcb7ee402748dff732011bf1
#
_cell.length_a   1.000
_cell.length_b   1.000
_cell.length_c   1.000
_cell.angle_alpha   90.00
_cell.angle_beta   90.00
_cell.angle_gamma   90.00
#
_symmetry.space_group_name_H-M   'P 1'
#
loop_
_entity.id
_entity.type
_entity.pdbx_description
1 polymer ?
#
loop_
_entity_poly.entity_id
_entity_poly.type
_entity_poly.pdbx_seq_one_letter_code
_entity_poly.pdbx_strand_id
1 'polypeptide(L)'
;MLWRFLCVMQFYCLLAIYTYLGLTPHPENSVPVFNDLLMHFAGYSVAAMSISFARPTWPLWQRAAFLVVYSVAIEIGQYFNPPRTFSGMDIVANGGGVLLGLIVVILLEKTISPFAKLLYWNTQNHQNTGHNEG
;
A
#
# COMPACT_ATOMS: atom_id res chain seq x y z
N MET A 1 -12.05 16.24 7.46
CA MET A 1 -11.24 15.44 8.41
C MET A 1 -11.55 13.93 8.34
N LEU A 2 -12.82 13.52 8.42
CA LEU A 2 -13.23 12.10 8.45
C LEU A 2 -12.68 11.27 7.27
N TRP A 3 -12.78 11.76 6.02
CA TRP A 3 -12.27 11.05 4.84
C TRP A 3 -10.78 10.69 4.95
N ARG A 4 -9.95 11.65 5.34
CA ARG A 4 -8.50 11.42 5.50
C ARG A 4 -8.20 10.41 6.61
N PHE A 5 -8.92 10.51 7.72
CA PHE A 5 -8.82 9.54 8.81
C PHE A 5 -9.16 8.12 8.32
N LEU A 6 -10.26 7.95 7.57
CA LEU A 6 -10.67 6.67 7.02
C LEU A 6 -9.62 6.09 6.05
N CYS A 7 -9.03 6.91 5.16
CA CYS A 7 -7.97 6.46 4.26
C CYS A 7 -6.73 5.99 5.01
N VAL A 8 -6.33 6.69 6.07
CA VAL A 8 -5.19 6.31 6.91
C VAL A 8 -5.50 5.03 7.69
N MET A 9 -6.68 4.94 8.31
CA MET A 9 -7.11 3.75 9.04
C MET A 9 -7.16 2.52 8.14
N GLN A 10 -7.77 2.64 6.96
CA GLN A 10 -7.84 1.55 5.98
C GLN A 10 -6.44 1.06 5.59
N PHE A 11 -5.48 1.96 5.36
CA PHE A 11 -4.12 1.59 5.02
C PHE A 11 -3.43 0.81 6.14
N TYR A 12 -3.50 1.29 7.39
CA TYR A 12 -2.88 0.58 8.51
C TYR A 12 -3.58 -0.74 8.85
N CYS A 13 -4.91 -0.83 8.69
CA CYS A 13 -5.64 -2.10 8.79
C CYS A 13 -5.16 -3.10 7.73
N LEU A 14 -4.95 -2.65 6.49
CA LEU A 14 -4.41 -3.47 5.41
C LEU A 14 -3.01 -4.00 5.75
N LEU A 15 -2.12 -3.13 6.25
CA LEU A 15 -0.78 -3.55 6.69
C LEU A 15 -0.85 -4.54 7.85
N ALA A 16 -1.76 -4.36 8.81
CA ALA A 16 -1.95 -5.31 9.92
C ALA A 16 -2.38 -6.69 9.42
N ILE A 17 -3.32 -6.74 8.45
CA ILE A 17 -3.74 -7.99 7.81
C ILE A 17 -2.55 -8.63 7.08
N TYR A 18 -1.78 -7.86 6.31
CA TYR A 18 -0.61 -8.37 5.57
C TYR A 18 0.48 -8.87 6.52
N THR A 19 0.73 -8.15 7.63
CA THR A 19 1.67 -8.60 8.66
C THR A 19 1.21 -9.93 9.26
N TYR A 20 -0.06 -10.04 9.63
CA TYR A 20 -0.63 -11.27 10.18
C TYR A 20 -0.50 -12.44 9.20
N LEU A 21 -0.97 -12.27 7.97
CA LEU A 21 -0.92 -13.32 6.95
C LEU A 21 0.52 -13.67 6.54
N GLY A 22 1.38 -12.65 6.41
CA GLY A 22 2.78 -12.82 6.05
C GLY A 22 3.57 -13.59 7.12
N LEU A 23 3.32 -13.33 8.40
CA LEU A 23 4.03 -13.98 9.51
C LEU A 23 3.34 -15.23 10.04
N THR A 24 2.11 -15.55 9.60
CA THR A 24 1.43 -16.79 9.97
C THR A 24 2.15 -17.99 9.34
N PRO A 25 2.48 -19.04 10.13
CA PRO A 25 3.18 -20.23 9.61
C PRO A 25 2.40 -20.96 8.51
N HIS A 26 1.08 -21.00 8.62
CA HIS A 26 0.15 -21.70 7.72
C HIS A 26 -0.95 -20.75 7.21
N PRO A 27 -0.62 -19.81 6.29
CA PRO A 27 -1.59 -18.82 5.76
C PRO A 27 -2.71 -19.49 4.96
N GLU A 28 -2.46 -20.67 4.38
CA GLU A 28 -3.43 -21.48 3.64
C GLU A 28 -4.66 -21.86 4.49
N ASN A 29 -4.53 -21.87 5.80
CA ASN A 29 -5.66 -22.10 6.72
C ASN A 29 -6.58 -20.88 6.85
N SER A 30 -6.13 -19.70 6.42
CA SER A 30 -6.85 -18.44 6.55
C SER A 30 -7.37 -17.94 5.20
N VAL A 31 -6.62 -18.14 4.13
CA VAL A 31 -6.98 -17.70 2.77
C VAL A 31 -6.60 -18.77 1.74
N PRO A 32 -7.41 -18.96 0.67
CA PRO A 32 -7.03 -19.85 -0.42
C PRO A 32 -5.76 -19.36 -1.12
N VAL A 33 -4.71 -20.18 -1.15
CA VAL A 33 -3.45 -19.87 -1.86
C VAL A 33 -3.49 -20.53 -3.23
N PHE A 34 -3.61 -19.73 -4.30
CA PHE A 34 -3.58 -20.22 -5.67
C PHE A 34 -2.18 -20.17 -6.28
N ASN A 35 -1.52 -19.03 -6.14
CA ASN A 35 -0.16 -18.77 -6.61
C ASN A 35 0.45 -17.71 -5.71
N ASP A 36 1.50 -18.07 -5.00
CA ASP A 36 2.11 -17.24 -3.98
C ASP A 36 2.65 -15.93 -4.57
N LEU A 37 3.44 -16.01 -5.65
CA LEU A 37 3.97 -14.82 -6.33
C LEU A 37 2.86 -13.89 -6.84
N LEU A 38 1.77 -14.44 -7.36
CA LEU A 38 0.64 -13.63 -7.82
C LEU A 38 -0.05 -12.94 -6.65
N MET A 39 -0.18 -13.61 -5.51
CA MET A 39 -0.77 -13.01 -4.31
C MET A 39 0.10 -11.88 -3.75
N HIS A 40 1.43 -12.06 -3.72
CA HIS A 40 2.39 -11.02 -3.38
C HIS A 40 2.27 -9.82 -4.32
N PHE A 41 2.31 -10.06 -5.62
CA PHE A 41 2.18 -9.02 -6.65
C PHE A 41 0.85 -8.25 -6.54
N ALA A 42 -0.28 -8.96 -6.47
CA ALA A 42 -1.61 -8.35 -6.37
C ALA A 42 -1.78 -7.60 -5.04
N GLY A 43 -1.37 -8.19 -3.92
CA GLY A 43 -1.43 -7.59 -2.60
C GLY A 43 -0.67 -6.27 -2.53
N TYR A 44 0.57 -6.24 -3.00
CA TYR A 44 1.36 -5.00 -3.00
C TYR A 44 0.88 -3.97 -4.04
N SER A 45 0.19 -4.39 -5.11
CA SER A 45 -0.52 -3.46 -6.00
C SER A 45 -1.63 -2.72 -5.24
N VAL A 46 -2.44 -3.45 -4.48
CA VAL A 46 -3.49 -2.88 -3.63
C VAL A 46 -2.89 -1.99 -2.52
N ALA A 47 -1.78 -2.41 -1.89
CA ALA A 47 -1.10 -1.61 -0.88
C ALA A 47 -0.59 -0.27 -1.45
N ALA A 48 -0.07 -0.27 -2.69
CA ALA A 48 0.39 0.95 -3.37
C ALA A 48 -0.75 1.90 -3.72
N MET A 49 -1.90 1.39 -4.10
CA MET A 49 -3.12 2.20 -4.24
C MET A 49 -3.57 2.75 -2.89
N SER A 50 -3.60 1.92 -1.87
CA SER A 50 -4.02 2.27 -0.51
C SER A 50 -3.15 3.37 0.12
N ILE A 51 -1.80 3.26 0.05
CA ILE A 51 -0.90 4.30 0.57
C ILE A 51 -1.07 5.62 -0.20
N SER A 52 -1.44 5.58 -1.48
CA SER A 52 -1.67 6.77 -2.27
C SER A 52 -2.88 7.56 -1.76
N PHE A 53 -3.94 6.90 -1.31
CA PHE A 53 -5.06 7.53 -0.61
C PHE A 53 -4.69 7.98 0.81
N ALA A 54 -3.90 7.20 1.54
CA ALA A 54 -3.50 7.53 2.91
C ALA A 54 -2.52 8.70 2.96
N ARG A 55 -1.59 8.80 2.00
CA ARG A 55 -0.51 9.78 1.95
C ARG A 55 -0.36 10.43 0.56
N PRO A 56 -1.38 11.12 0.03
CA PRO A 56 -1.34 11.67 -1.33
C PRO A 56 -0.28 12.77 -1.51
N THR A 57 0.14 13.43 -0.43
CA THR A 57 1.19 14.45 -0.45
C THR A 57 2.61 13.88 -0.48
N TRP A 58 2.77 12.59 -0.18
CA TRP A 58 4.08 11.96 -0.30
C TRP A 58 4.45 11.81 -1.77
N PRO A 59 5.70 12.10 -2.15
CA PRO A 59 6.17 11.80 -3.50
C PRO A 59 6.15 10.28 -3.76
N LEU A 60 6.06 9.91 -5.03
CA LEU A 60 5.92 8.50 -5.44
C LEU A 60 7.03 7.60 -4.89
N TRP A 61 8.28 8.13 -4.89
CA TRP A 61 9.42 7.37 -4.37
C TRP A 61 9.31 7.05 -2.88
N GLN A 62 8.74 7.94 -2.05
CA GLN A 62 8.53 7.66 -0.62
C GLN A 62 7.47 6.58 -0.41
N ARG A 63 6.39 6.59 -1.20
CA ARG A 63 5.36 5.55 -1.16
C ARG A 63 5.95 4.20 -1.55
N ALA A 64 6.74 4.17 -2.65
CA ALA A 64 7.42 2.97 -3.11
C ALA A 64 8.44 2.47 -2.07
N ALA A 65 9.32 3.34 -1.57
CA ALA A 65 10.34 2.99 -0.59
C ALA A 65 9.73 2.42 0.70
N PHE A 66 8.66 3.04 1.21
CA PHE A 66 7.95 2.55 2.39
C PHE A 66 7.47 1.12 2.21
N LEU A 67 6.81 0.82 1.08
CA LEU A 67 6.26 -0.52 0.82
C LEU A 67 7.34 -1.55 0.54
N VAL A 68 8.43 -1.19 -0.14
CA VAL A 68 9.57 -2.09 -0.37
C VAL A 68 10.29 -2.41 0.95
N VAL A 69 10.55 -1.41 1.78
CA VAL A 69 11.16 -1.64 3.11
C VAL A 69 10.24 -2.51 3.98
N TYR A 70 8.93 -2.25 3.96
CA TYR A 70 7.96 -3.09 4.65
C TYR A 70 7.95 -4.53 4.13
N SER A 71 8.00 -4.73 2.80
CA SER A 71 8.11 -6.04 2.17
C SER A 71 9.34 -6.82 2.67
N VAL A 72 10.51 -6.18 2.62
CA VAL A 72 11.76 -6.80 3.10
C VAL A 72 11.68 -7.14 4.59
N ALA A 73 11.06 -6.29 5.40
CA ALA A 73 10.87 -6.56 6.82
C ALA A 73 9.99 -7.79 7.07
N ILE A 74 8.91 -7.97 6.29
CA ILE A 74 8.06 -9.17 6.37
C ILE A 74 8.86 -10.42 5.96
N GLU A 75 9.61 -10.38 4.87
CA GLU A 75 10.45 -11.50 4.41
C GLU A 75 11.51 -11.91 5.45
N ILE A 76 12.15 -10.93 6.09
CA ILE A 76 13.07 -11.20 7.20
C ILE A 76 12.31 -11.84 8.37
N GLY A 77 11.11 -11.36 8.70
CA GLY A 77 10.26 -11.96 9.72
C GLY A 77 9.90 -13.42 9.41
N GLN A 78 9.62 -13.74 8.15
CA GLN A 78 9.33 -15.10 7.68
C GLN A 78 10.54 -16.05 7.91
N TYR A 79 11.75 -15.58 7.65
CA TYR A 79 12.96 -16.36 7.91
C TYR A 79 13.06 -16.87 9.35
N PHE A 80 12.55 -16.12 10.32
CA PHE A 80 12.54 -16.50 11.73
C PHE A 80 11.29 -17.27 12.16
N ASN A 81 10.38 -17.61 11.23
CA ASN A 81 9.07 -18.19 11.54
C ASN A 81 8.79 -19.46 10.72
N PRO A 82 9.49 -20.60 11.00
CA PRO A 82 9.25 -21.85 10.28
C PRO A 82 7.78 -22.30 10.35
N PRO A 83 7.22 -22.94 9.29
CA PRO A 83 7.88 -23.44 8.07
C PRO A 83 8.06 -22.40 6.95
N ARG A 84 7.82 -21.11 7.22
CA ARG A 84 8.05 -20.04 6.24
C ARG A 84 9.54 -19.94 5.87
N THR A 85 9.82 -19.50 4.65
CA THR A 85 11.19 -19.31 4.13
C THR A 85 11.31 -17.93 3.53
N PHE A 86 12.48 -17.30 3.67
CA PHE A 86 12.81 -16.08 2.95
C PHE A 86 12.84 -16.34 1.44
N SER A 87 12.16 -15.53 0.67
CA SER A 87 12.07 -15.62 -0.79
C SER A 87 12.44 -14.30 -1.47
N GLY A 88 13.56 -14.27 -2.17
CA GLY A 88 13.93 -13.12 -3.01
C GLY A 88 12.94 -12.86 -4.14
N MET A 89 12.28 -13.92 -4.65
CA MET A 89 11.26 -13.79 -5.70
C MET A 89 10.00 -13.09 -5.20
N ASP A 90 9.65 -13.28 -3.92
CA ASP A 90 8.51 -12.58 -3.32
C ASP A 90 8.79 -11.08 -3.20
N ILE A 91 10.03 -10.69 -2.88
CA ILE A 91 10.45 -9.28 -2.88
C ILE A 91 10.33 -8.69 -4.30
N VAL A 92 10.74 -9.43 -5.34
CA VAL A 92 10.59 -8.99 -6.73
C VAL A 92 9.11 -8.86 -7.11
N ALA A 93 8.27 -9.82 -6.75
CA ALA A 93 6.83 -9.78 -6.98
C ALA A 93 6.18 -8.60 -6.26
N ASN A 94 6.55 -8.36 -4.99
CA ASN A 94 6.08 -7.22 -4.19
C ASN A 94 6.48 -5.89 -4.83
N GLY A 95 7.74 -5.74 -5.25
CA GLY A 95 8.23 -4.55 -5.96
C GLY A 95 7.50 -4.30 -7.28
N GLY A 96 7.27 -5.34 -8.06
CA GLY A 96 6.45 -5.28 -9.27
C GLY A 96 5.01 -4.85 -9.00
N GLY A 97 4.41 -5.39 -7.94
CA GLY A 97 3.08 -5.00 -7.48
C GLY A 97 3.01 -3.53 -7.07
N VAL A 98 3.98 -3.06 -6.28
CA VAL A 98 4.08 -1.63 -5.90
C VAL A 98 4.14 -0.75 -7.14
N LEU A 99 4.99 -1.09 -8.11
CA LEU A 99 5.11 -0.33 -9.35
C LEU A 99 3.80 -0.27 -10.12
N LEU A 100 3.13 -1.41 -10.31
CA LEU A 100 1.83 -1.47 -10.98
C LEU A 100 0.79 -0.61 -10.27
N GLY A 101 0.65 -0.75 -8.95
CA GLY A 101 -0.33 0.01 -8.18
C GLY A 101 -0.12 1.53 -8.26
N LEU A 102 1.13 2.00 -8.22
CA LEU A 102 1.46 3.42 -8.41
C LEU A 102 1.15 3.90 -9.82
N ILE A 103 1.46 3.11 -10.85
CA ILE A 103 1.13 3.43 -12.26
C ILE A 103 -0.40 3.56 -12.41
N VAL A 104 -1.16 2.63 -11.87
CA VAL A 104 -2.63 2.67 -11.93
C VAL A 104 -3.16 3.95 -11.29
N VAL A 105 -2.64 4.33 -10.11
CA VAL A 105 -3.06 5.59 -9.44
C VAL A 105 -2.75 6.81 -10.32
N ILE A 106 -1.55 6.89 -10.90
CA ILE A 106 -1.16 8.01 -11.78
C ILE A 106 -2.08 8.09 -13.00
N LEU A 107 -2.39 6.95 -13.62
CA LEU A 107 -3.28 6.90 -14.78
C LEU A 107 -4.70 7.35 -14.40
N LEU A 108 -5.24 6.84 -13.29
CA LEU A 108 -6.57 7.23 -12.81
C LEU A 108 -6.62 8.72 -12.45
N GLU A 109 -5.57 9.26 -11.83
CA GLU A 109 -5.47 10.68 -11.50
C GLU A 109 -5.51 11.57 -12.74
N LYS A 110 -4.83 11.15 -13.82
CA LYS A 110 -4.77 11.89 -15.08
C LYS A 110 -6.03 11.76 -15.93
N THR A 111 -6.69 10.61 -15.90
CA THR A 111 -7.81 10.31 -16.81
C THR A 111 -9.18 10.57 -16.19
N ILE A 112 -9.29 10.49 -14.85
CA ILE A 112 -10.56 10.56 -14.14
C ILE A 112 -10.56 11.74 -13.16
N SER A 113 -11.09 12.88 -13.58
CA SER A 113 -11.17 14.11 -12.76
C SER A 113 -11.80 13.91 -11.37
N PRO A 114 -12.92 13.14 -11.20
CA PRO A 114 -13.45 12.83 -9.86
C PRO A 114 -12.47 12.05 -8.96
N PHE A 115 -11.65 11.18 -9.53
CA PHE A 115 -10.65 10.41 -8.79
C PHE A 115 -9.56 11.33 -8.22
N ALA A 116 -9.03 12.26 -9.01
CA ALA A 116 -8.06 13.24 -8.55
C ALA A 116 -8.61 14.09 -7.40
N LYS A 117 -9.88 14.55 -7.52
CA LYS A 117 -10.56 15.29 -6.45
C LYS A 117 -10.69 14.46 -5.16
N LEU A 118 -11.03 13.17 -5.28
CA LEU A 118 -11.19 12.26 -4.14
C LEU A 118 -9.83 12.00 -3.46
N LEU A 119 -8.78 11.80 -4.26
CA LEU A 119 -7.42 11.54 -3.77
C LEU A 119 -6.91 12.70 -2.89
N TYR A 120 -7.10 13.95 -3.35
CA TYR A 120 -6.66 15.16 -2.65
C TYR A 120 -7.74 15.81 -1.79
N TRP A 121 -8.86 15.14 -1.55
CA TRP A 121 -9.94 15.66 -0.70
C TRP A 121 -9.42 16.08 0.68
N ASN A 122 -9.76 17.26 1.10
CA ASN A 122 -9.29 17.94 2.33
C ASN A 122 -7.81 18.41 2.35
N THR A 123 -6.98 18.15 1.37
CA THR A 123 -5.65 18.77 1.33
C THR A 123 -5.71 20.20 0.79
N GLN A 124 -6.66 20.51 -0.08
CA GLN A 124 -6.82 21.84 -0.68
C GLN A 124 -7.52 22.85 0.24
N ASN A 125 -8.38 22.39 1.15
CA ASN A 125 -9.11 23.29 2.05
C ASN A 125 -8.21 24.00 3.06
N HIS A 126 -7.06 23.42 3.44
CA HIS A 126 -6.10 24.06 4.34
C HIS A 126 -5.27 25.18 3.68
N GLN A 127 -5.12 25.17 2.36
CA GLN A 127 -4.39 26.23 1.66
C GLN A 127 -5.25 27.47 1.43
N ASN A 128 -6.57 27.31 1.28
CA ASN A 128 -7.48 28.43 1.04
C ASN A 128 -7.83 29.22 2.30
N THR A 129 -7.75 28.63 3.50
CA THR A 129 -8.02 29.33 4.78
C THR A 129 -6.84 30.17 5.25
N GLY A 130 -5.61 29.86 4.86
CA GLY A 130 -4.41 30.63 5.22
C GLY A 130 -4.19 31.90 4.41
N HIS A 131 -4.93 32.12 3.33
CA HIS A 131 -4.77 33.30 2.44
C HIS A 131 -5.78 34.43 2.73
N ASN A 132 -6.77 34.20 3.59
CA ASN A 132 -7.80 35.18 3.95
C ASN A 132 -7.56 35.89 5.29
N GLU A 133 -6.44 35.63 5.96
CA GLU A 133 -6.08 36.29 7.24
C GLU A 133 -4.79 37.13 7.11
N GLY A 134 -4.58 37.75 5.95
CA GLY A 134 -3.45 38.68 5.67
C GLY A 134 -3.93 40.03 5.26
#